data_e27d42d330e85777c7fd3ab5113f4642
#
_entry.id   e27d42d330e85777c7fd3ab5113f4642
#
_cell.length_a   1.000
_cell.length_b   1.000
_cell.length_c   1.000
_cell.angle_alpha   90.00
_cell.angle_beta   90.00
_cell.angle_gamma   90.00
#
_symmetry.space_group_name_H-M   'P 1'
#
loop_
_entity.id
_entity.type
_entity.pdbx_description
1 polymer ?
#
loop_
_entity_poly.entity_id
_entity_poly.type
_entity_poly.pdbx_seq_one_letter_code
_entity_poly.pdbx_strand_id
1 'polypeptide(L)'
;QIINTALNDWQERESMIQRDEGNEIKQNFKEDHDYRNTTLFIPPKPDEWLFSKIMQNIMSFNNSEQGYGFDIHGLAEPPNVMRYQAPDINVHGKPGKYDWHMDVGPGPVPSMRKLSYSILLNPGEYEGGELCFHIGRNTDPYPGQTEKESIGNMVLFPSYVVHRVLPMTKGTRYAVVGWAHGNSFK
;
A
#
# COMPACT_ATOMS: atom_id res chain seq x y z
N GLN A 1 -10.18 2.74 15.74
CA GLN A 1 -11.51 2.91 15.10
C GLN A 1 -11.50 2.39 13.65
N ILE A 2 -10.60 2.83 12.77
CA ILE A 2 -10.55 2.40 11.34
C ILE A 2 -10.41 0.87 11.21
N ILE A 3 -9.54 0.22 12.00
CA ILE A 3 -9.38 -1.24 11.95
C ILE A 3 -10.70 -1.94 12.23
N ASN A 4 -11.40 -1.56 13.29
CA ASN A 4 -12.67 -2.20 13.66
C ASN A 4 -13.74 -1.98 12.59
N THR A 5 -13.82 -0.78 12.01
CA THR A 5 -14.73 -0.49 10.90
C THR A 5 -14.40 -1.36 9.68
N ALA A 6 -13.12 -1.46 9.32
CA ALA A 6 -12.70 -2.28 8.18
C ALA A 6 -13.03 -3.77 8.38
N LEU A 7 -12.74 -4.32 9.56
CA LEU A 7 -12.98 -5.74 9.85
C LEU A 7 -14.47 -6.11 9.90
N ASN A 8 -15.36 -5.18 10.26
CA ASN A 8 -16.79 -5.46 10.42
C ASN A 8 -17.62 -5.08 9.19
N ASP A 9 -17.24 -3.98 8.50
CA ASP A 9 -18.14 -3.33 7.55
C ASP A 9 -17.59 -3.30 6.10
N TRP A 10 -16.29 -3.58 5.92
CA TRP A 10 -15.65 -3.49 4.60
C TRP A 10 -15.56 -4.86 3.93
N GLN A 11 -15.54 -4.85 2.60
CA GLN A 11 -15.40 -6.08 1.81
C GLN A 11 -13.99 -6.66 1.95
N GLU A 12 -13.87 -7.84 2.56
CA GLU A 12 -12.62 -8.59 2.64
C GLU A 12 -12.32 -9.28 1.29
N ARG A 13 -11.07 -9.17 0.83
CA ARG A 13 -10.55 -9.84 -0.36
C ARG A 13 -9.11 -10.28 -0.14
N GLU A 14 -8.78 -11.49 -0.63
CA GLU A 14 -7.39 -11.86 -0.83
C GLU A 14 -6.75 -10.99 -1.91
N SER A 15 -5.48 -10.64 -1.71
CA SER A 15 -4.78 -9.83 -2.69
C SER A 15 -4.29 -10.67 -3.85
N MET A 16 -4.59 -10.21 -5.05
CA MET A 16 -4.15 -10.82 -6.31
C MET A 16 -2.99 -10.04 -6.90
N ILE A 17 -2.17 -10.71 -7.71
CA ILE A 17 -1.15 -10.09 -8.54
C ILE A 17 -1.53 -10.19 -10.01
N GLN A 18 -1.18 -9.17 -10.78
CA GLN A 18 -1.26 -9.22 -12.24
C GLN A 18 0.08 -9.76 -12.76
N ARG A 19 0.06 -10.81 -13.56
CA ARG A 19 1.22 -11.33 -14.29
C ARG A 19 0.97 -11.22 -15.79
N ASP A 20 1.96 -10.71 -16.51
CA ASP A 20 2.01 -10.80 -17.97
C ASP A 20 2.53 -12.19 -18.36
N GLU A 21 1.66 -13.03 -18.87
CA GLU A 21 2.04 -14.32 -19.45
C GLU A 21 2.13 -14.19 -20.98
N GLY A 22 3.30 -13.75 -21.47
CA GLY A 22 3.62 -13.70 -22.91
C GLY A 22 2.90 -12.57 -23.69
N ASN A 23 2.94 -12.63 -25.03
CA ASN A 23 2.52 -11.57 -25.95
C ASN A 23 1.01 -11.25 -25.98
N GLU A 24 0.20 -11.87 -25.16
CA GLU A 24 -1.21 -11.51 -24.98
C GLU A 24 -1.40 -10.85 -23.61
N ILE A 25 -1.87 -9.60 -23.61
CA ILE A 25 -2.30 -8.88 -22.40
C ILE A 25 -3.62 -9.51 -21.91
N LYS A 26 -3.53 -10.72 -21.41
CA LYS A 26 -4.60 -11.29 -20.57
C LYS A 26 -4.30 -10.83 -19.16
N GLN A 27 -5.16 -10.00 -18.58
CA GLN A 27 -5.14 -9.66 -17.16
C GLN A 27 -5.48 -10.92 -16.34
N ASN A 28 -4.52 -11.83 -16.22
CA ASN A 28 -4.63 -12.98 -15.34
C ASN A 28 -4.29 -12.56 -13.93
N PHE A 29 -5.31 -12.26 -13.15
CA PHE A 29 -5.17 -12.08 -11.70
C PHE A 29 -5.01 -13.47 -11.08
N LYS A 30 -3.86 -13.69 -10.42
CA LYS A 30 -3.54 -14.96 -9.76
C LYS A 30 -3.13 -14.68 -8.31
N GLU A 31 -3.58 -15.55 -7.42
CA GLU A 31 -3.05 -15.62 -6.07
C GLU A 31 -1.63 -16.22 -6.11
N ASP A 32 -0.67 -15.52 -5.52
CA ASP A 32 0.69 -15.99 -5.35
C ASP A 32 1.19 -15.57 -3.96
N HIS A 33 0.92 -16.41 -2.97
CA HIS A 33 1.27 -16.15 -1.57
C HIS A 33 2.78 -16.12 -1.31
N ASP A 34 3.61 -16.59 -2.25
CA ASP A 34 5.07 -16.48 -2.16
C ASP A 34 5.57 -15.09 -2.62
N TYR A 35 4.78 -14.39 -3.41
CA TYR A 35 5.05 -13.03 -3.85
C TYR A 35 4.26 -11.99 -3.03
N ARG A 36 2.96 -12.20 -2.85
CA ARG A 36 2.06 -11.32 -2.10
C ARG A 36 1.10 -12.13 -1.22
N ASN A 37 1.22 -11.99 0.09
CA ASN A 37 0.35 -12.65 1.07
C ASN A 37 -0.25 -11.60 2.00
N THR A 38 -1.35 -11.00 1.56
CA THR A 38 -2.04 -9.93 2.29
C THR A 38 -3.54 -10.03 2.06
N THR A 39 -4.32 -9.53 3.01
CA THR A 39 -5.76 -9.37 2.87
C THR A 39 -6.10 -7.89 2.74
N LEU A 40 -6.99 -7.55 1.80
CA LEU A 40 -7.50 -6.20 1.60
C LEU A 40 -8.91 -6.09 2.16
N PHE A 41 -9.18 -4.97 2.82
CA PHE A 41 -10.52 -4.55 3.19
C PHE A 41 -10.86 -3.29 2.40
N ILE A 42 -11.86 -3.40 1.53
CA ILE A 42 -12.27 -2.35 0.59
C ILE A 42 -13.55 -1.71 1.12
N PRO A 43 -13.58 -0.40 1.35
CA PRO A 43 -14.79 0.27 1.81
C PRO A 43 -15.92 0.13 0.77
N PRO A 44 -17.17 -0.13 1.19
CA PRO A 44 -18.30 -0.29 0.28
C PRO A 44 -18.67 1.01 -0.43
N LYS A 45 -18.30 2.13 0.15
CA LYS A 45 -18.42 3.50 -0.41
C LYS A 45 -17.27 4.36 0.10
N PRO A 46 -16.92 5.43 -0.61
CA PRO A 46 -15.92 6.38 -0.12
C PRO A 46 -16.30 6.94 1.25
N ASP A 47 -15.36 6.86 2.21
CA ASP A 47 -15.47 7.58 3.47
C ASP A 47 -14.97 9.01 3.24
N GLU A 48 -15.90 9.97 3.18
CA GLU A 48 -15.60 11.36 2.85
C GLU A 48 -14.59 11.99 3.82
N TRP A 49 -14.68 11.65 5.11
CA TRP A 49 -13.75 12.16 6.11
C TRP A 49 -12.32 11.62 5.86
N LEU A 50 -12.20 10.29 5.68
CA LEU A 50 -10.91 9.65 5.44
C LEU A 50 -10.27 10.14 4.13
N PHE A 51 -11.05 10.20 3.04
CA PHE A 51 -10.62 10.75 1.77
C PHE A 51 -10.12 12.19 1.88
N SER A 52 -10.91 13.07 2.51
CA SER A 52 -10.56 14.48 2.68
C SER A 52 -9.29 14.65 3.49
N LYS A 53 -9.12 13.89 4.58
CA LYS A 53 -7.90 13.94 5.40
C LYS A 53 -6.67 13.45 4.66
N ILE A 54 -6.77 12.34 3.94
CA ILE A 54 -5.68 11.81 3.12
C ILE A 54 -5.29 12.83 2.06
N MET A 55 -6.25 13.33 1.27
CA MET A 55 -5.98 14.30 0.21
C MET A 55 -5.39 15.60 0.75
N GLN A 56 -5.88 16.12 1.86
CA GLN A 56 -5.34 17.33 2.49
C GLN A 56 -3.85 17.16 2.82
N ASN A 57 -3.46 16.02 3.41
CA ASN A 57 -2.06 15.77 3.74
C ASN A 57 -1.20 15.58 2.48
N ILE A 58 -1.68 14.83 1.49
CA ILE A 58 -0.98 14.62 0.23
C ILE A 58 -0.74 15.95 -0.47
N MET A 59 -1.77 16.78 -0.64
CA MET A 59 -1.65 18.06 -1.34
C MET A 59 -0.78 19.06 -0.59
N SER A 60 -0.87 19.08 0.74
CA SER A 60 -0.02 19.94 1.57
C SER A 60 1.46 19.64 1.37
N PHE A 61 1.85 18.35 1.35
CA PHE A 61 3.23 17.97 1.10
C PHE A 61 3.60 18.11 -0.38
N ASN A 62 2.80 17.59 -1.30
CA ASN A 62 3.09 17.62 -2.74
C ASN A 62 3.37 19.02 -3.27
N ASN A 63 2.66 20.03 -2.74
CA ASN A 63 2.77 21.42 -3.18
C ASN A 63 3.76 22.25 -2.34
N SER A 64 4.44 21.65 -1.37
CA SER A 64 5.48 22.32 -0.59
C SER A 64 6.79 22.42 -1.39
N GLU A 65 7.74 23.23 -0.91
CA GLU A 65 9.08 23.37 -1.53
C GLU A 65 9.86 22.05 -1.56
N GLN A 66 9.60 21.14 -0.61
CA GLN A 66 10.23 19.82 -0.53
C GLN A 66 9.36 18.72 -1.14
N GLY A 67 8.20 19.09 -1.66
CA GLY A 67 7.23 18.17 -2.23
C GLY A 67 7.59 17.67 -3.62
N TYR A 68 6.79 16.73 -4.11
CA TYR A 68 7.03 16.13 -5.43
C TYR A 68 6.55 16.99 -6.60
N GLY A 69 5.62 17.92 -6.37
CA GLY A 69 5.09 18.82 -7.40
C GLY A 69 4.30 18.13 -8.53
N PHE A 70 3.75 16.94 -8.26
CA PHE A 70 2.91 16.26 -9.25
C PHE A 70 1.58 16.97 -9.45
N ASP A 71 1.08 16.96 -10.68
CA ASP A 71 -0.29 17.37 -11.00
C ASP A 71 -1.26 16.26 -10.55
N ILE A 72 -1.87 16.45 -9.36
CA ILE A 72 -2.76 15.48 -8.71
C ILE A 72 -4.21 15.89 -8.92
N HIS A 73 -5.01 14.97 -9.43
CA HIS A 73 -6.45 15.18 -9.71
C HIS A 73 -7.34 14.61 -8.60
N GLY A 74 -6.83 13.69 -7.76
CA GLY A 74 -7.61 13.08 -6.69
C GLY A 74 -7.25 11.62 -6.43
N LEU A 75 -8.18 10.89 -5.79
CA LEU A 75 -8.10 9.46 -5.56
C LEU A 75 -9.11 8.76 -6.48
N ALA A 76 -8.64 8.12 -7.56
CA ALA A 76 -9.49 7.34 -8.45
C ALA A 76 -9.84 5.94 -7.89
N GLU A 77 -9.09 5.50 -6.88
CA GLU A 77 -9.28 4.24 -6.16
C GLU A 77 -9.53 4.55 -4.67
N PRO A 78 -10.43 3.82 -4.01
CA PRO A 78 -10.65 4.01 -2.59
C PRO A 78 -9.42 3.61 -1.77
N PRO A 79 -9.11 4.29 -0.65
CA PRO A 79 -8.15 3.81 0.33
C PRO A 79 -8.56 2.43 0.84
N ASN A 80 -7.62 1.49 0.89
CA ASN A 80 -7.86 0.15 1.40
C ASN A 80 -7.14 -0.05 2.73
N VAL A 81 -7.73 -0.83 3.64
CA VAL A 81 -6.97 -1.37 4.77
C VAL A 81 -6.33 -2.67 4.35
N MET A 82 -5.02 -2.78 4.50
CA MET A 82 -4.27 -4.02 4.31
C MET A 82 -3.94 -4.68 5.65
N ARG A 83 -4.16 -5.97 5.72
CA ARG A 83 -3.77 -6.85 6.83
C ARG A 83 -2.62 -7.75 6.40
N TYR A 84 -1.54 -7.72 7.17
CA TYR A 84 -0.40 -8.63 7.06
C TYR A 84 -0.31 -9.43 8.36
N GLN A 85 -0.26 -10.75 8.29
CA GLN A 85 -0.26 -11.63 9.45
C GLN A 85 1.01 -12.48 9.53
N ALA A 86 1.47 -12.74 10.74
CA ALA A 86 2.54 -13.70 10.98
C ALA A 86 2.09 -15.14 10.59
N PRO A 87 3.04 -16.05 10.27
CA PRO A 87 2.68 -17.36 9.72
C PRO A 87 1.86 -18.25 10.66
N ASP A 88 1.99 -18.07 11.97
CA ASP A 88 1.27 -18.82 12.99
C ASP A 88 -0.22 -18.47 13.09
N ILE A 89 -0.61 -17.31 12.61
CA ILE A 89 -2.00 -16.82 12.59
C ILE A 89 -2.56 -16.58 11.17
N ASN A 90 -1.73 -16.74 10.15
CA ASN A 90 -2.14 -16.62 8.76
C ASN A 90 -2.78 -17.91 8.26
N VAL A 91 -3.91 -17.81 7.58
CA VAL A 91 -4.67 -18.97 7.07
C VAL A 91 -3.89 -19.85 6.09
N HIS A 92 -2.87 -19.31 5.44
CA HIS A 92 -1.99 -20.04 4.51
C HIS A 92 -0.74 -20.61 5.20
N GLY A 93 -0.53 -20.37 6.50
CA GLY A 93 0.66 -20.78 7.24
C GLY A 93 1.95 -20.11 6.73
N LYS A 94 1.83 -19.01 6.00
CA LYS A 94 2.94 -18.25 5.42
C LYS A 94 2.94 -16.83 5.97
N PRO A 95 4.12 -16.17 6.08
CA PRO A 95 4.18 -14.79 6.54
C PRO A 95 3.48 -13.84 5.56
N GLY A 96 2.72 -12.91 6.10
CA GLY A 96 2.20 -11.77 5.37
C GLY A 96 3.35 -10.93 4.84
N LYS A 97 3.36 -10.65 3.53
CA LYS A 97 4.41 -9.88 2.85
C LYS A 97 3.92 -9.36 1.49
N TYR A 98 4.70 -8.47 0.89
CA TYR A 98 4.56 -8.12 -0.52
C TYR A 98 5.95 -7.84 -1.09
N ASP A 99 6.36 -8.65 -2.07
CA ASP A 99 7.72 -8.58 -2.63
C ASP A 99 7.93 -7.34 -3.52
N TRP A 100 9.12 -7.17 -4.06
CA TRP A 100 9.52 -6.00 -4.83
C TRP A 100 8.56 -5.71 -5.99
N HIS A 101 7.98 -4.51 -5.99
CA HIS A 101 7.05 -4.05 -7.01
C HIS A 101 7.05 -2.52 -7.14
N MET A 102 6.44 -2.04 -8.20
CA MET A 102 6.00 -0.66 -8.40
C MET A 102 4.48 -0.62 -8.37
N ASP A 103 3.92 0.49 -7.94
CA ASP A 103 2.46 0.68 -7.94
C ASP A 103 1.92 1.21 -9.27
N VAL A 104 2.76 1.89 -10.05
CA VAL A 104 2.42 2.28 -11.43
C VAL A 104 2.50 1.06 -12.34
N GLY A 105 1.53 0.92 -13.22
CA GLY A 105 1.46 -0.21 -14.13
C GLY A 105 0.61 0.06 -15.38
N PRO A 106 0.48 -0.92 -16.27
CA PRO A 106 -0.37 -0.80 -17.46
C PRO A 106 -1.85 -0.73 -17.07
N GLY A 107 -2.66 -0.17 -17.96
CA GLY A 107 -4.11 -0.04 -17.78
C GLY A 107 -4.55 1.38 -17.38
N PRO A 108 -5.85 1.65 -17.48
CA PRO A 108 -6.38 3.00 -17.40
C PRO A 108 -6.22 3.65 -16.02
N VAL A 109 -6.27 2.87 -14.94
CA VAL A 109 -6.16 3.41 -13.57
C VAL A 109 -4.74 3.30 -13.02
N PRO A 110 -4.04 2.14 -13.06
CA PRO A 110 -2.68 2.03 -12.56
C PRO A 110 -1.67 2.96 -13.24
N SER A 111 -1.85 3.27 -14.54
CA SER A 111 -0.97 4.21 -15.26
C SER A 111 -1.07 5.65 -14.76
N MET A 112 -2.16 5.99 -14.07
CA MET A 112 -2.42 7.33 -13.53
C MET A 112 -1.90 7.52 -12.11
N ARG A 113 -1.44 6.48 -11.42
CA ARG A 113 -0.93 6.56 -10.04
C ARG A 113 0.36 7.39 -10.01
N LYS A 114 0.36 8.48 -9.25
CA LYS A 114 1.48 9.41 -9.09
C LYS A 114 2.17 9.23 -7.75
N LEU A 115 1.39 9.21 -6.69
CA LEU A 115 1.88 9.04 -5.33
C LEU A 115 1.19 7.87 -4.68
N SER A 116 1.99 7.01 -4.06
CA SER A 116 1.56 5.93 -3.18
C SER A 116 1.67 6.39 -1.74
N TYR A 117 0.76 5.93 -0.90
CA TYR A 117 0.84 6.19 0.54
C TYR A 117 0.54 4.94 1.36
N SER A 118 1.18 4.87 2.52
CA SER A 118 0.93 3.87 3.55
C SER A 118 0.79 4.57 4.90
N ILE A 119 -0.33 4.36 5.59
CA ILE A 119 -0.61 4.95 6.90
C ILE A 119 -0.68 3.83 7.92
N LEU A 120 0.18 3.87 8.93
CA LEU A 120 0.23 2.85 9.98
C LEU A 120 -0.94 2.98 10.96
N LEU A 121 -1.58 1.86 11.27
CA LEU A 121 -2.75 1.83 12.15
C LEU A 121 -2.46 1.26 13.54
N ASN A 122 -1.46 0.37 13.69
CA ASN A 122 -1.16 -0.31 14.95
C ASN A 122 0.36 -0.56 15.15
N PRO A 123 1.21 0.46 15.05
CA PRO A 123 2.65 0.30 15.30
C PRO A 123 2.90 -0.19 16.74
N GLY A 124 3.91 -1.06 16.90
CA GLY A 124 4.29 -1.64 18.18
C GLY A 124 3.50 -2.90 18.59
N GLU A 125 2.48 -3.31 17.81
CA GLU A 125 1.71 -4.53 18.08
C GLU A 125 2.18 -5.73 17.25
N TYR A 126 3.23 -5.57 16.45
CA TYR A 126 3.75 -6.60 15.53
C TYR A 126 5.26 -6.50 15.38
N GLU A 127 5.87 -7.55 14.79
CA GLU A 127 7.29 -7.60 14.41
C GLU A 127 7.41 -8.03 12.94
N GLY A 128 8.38 -7.47 12.21
CA GLY A 128 8.49 -7.60 10.75
C GLY A 128 7.52 -6.67 10.00
N GLY A 129 7.36 -6.88 8.71
CA GLY A 129 6.45 -6.08 7.89
C GLY A 129 6.94 -4.67 7.58
N GLU A 130 8.24 -4.41 7.67
CA GLU A 130 8.84 -3.11 7.33
C GLU A 130 8.64 -2.80 5.85
N LEU A 131 8.29 -1.56 5.55
CA LEU A 131 8.25 -1.03 4.19
C LEU A 131 9.67 -0.64 3.77
N CYS A 132 10.18 -1.27 2.72
CA CYS A 132 11.53 -1.06 2.21
C CYS A 132 11.48 -0.46 0.82
N PHE A 133 12.43 0.42 0.50
CA PHE A 133 12.57 1.06 -0.79
C PHE A 133 13.88 0.67 -1.46
N HIS A 134 13.82 0.41 -2.78
CA HIS A 134 15.00 0.23 -3.59
C HIS A 134 15.46 1.61 -4.11
N ILE A 135 16.36 2.26 -3.37
CA ILE A 135 16.90 3.57 -3.72
C ILE A 135 18.38 3.42 -4.08
N GLY A 136 18.68 3.48 -5.36
CA GLY A 136 20.05 3.30 -5.86
C GLY A 136 20.57 1.87 -5.67
N ARG A 137 21.73 1.71 -5.02
CA ARG A 137 22.35 0.40 -4.73
C ARG A 137 21.94 -0.17 -3.37
N ASN A 138 21.19 0.57 -2.59
CA ASN A 138 20.79 0.19 -1.24
C ASN A 138 19.42 -0.49 -1.26
N THR A 139 19.35 -1.70 -0.72
CA THR A 139 18.11 -2.48 -0.56
C THR A 139 17.67 -2.58 0.90
N ASP A 140 18.36 -1.86 1.78
CA ASP A 140 18.03 -1.86 3.20
C ASP A 140 16.70 -1.15 3.49
N PRO A 141 16.01 -1.55 4.55
CA PRO A 141 14.82 -0.82 5.02
C PRO A 141 15.13 0.65 5.18
N TYR A 142 14.22 1.52 4.74
CA TYR A 142 14.36 2.95 4.95
C TYR A 142 14.48 3.22 6.46
N PRO A 143 15.53 3.91 6.95
CA PRO A 143 15.79 4.04 8.39
C PRO A 143 14.68 4.70 9.21
N GLY A 144 13.70 5.33 8.56
CA GLY A 144 12.58 6.01 9.22
C GLY A 144 11.46 5.08 9.71
N GLN A 145 11.50 3.78 9.39
CA GLN A 145 10.40 2.87 9.73
C GLN A 145 10.64 1.97 10.96
N THR A 146 11.82 2.00 11.55
CA THR A 146 12.18 0.95 12.52
C THR A 146 11.91 1.27 13.97
N GLU A 147 11.74 2.51 14.43
CA GLU A 147 11.80 2.71 15.88
C GLU A 147 10.82 3.66 16.57
N LYS A 148 10.07 4.51 15.91
CA LYS A 148 9.14 5.44 16.59
C LYS A 148 7.93 5.81 15.74
N GLU A 149 7.32 4.83 15.13
CA GLU A 149 6.14 5.07 14.33
C GLU A 149 4.94 5.31 15.23
N SER A 150 4.30 6.44 15.03
CA SER A 150 3.03 6.74 15.69
C SER A 150 1.87 6.31 14.82
N ILE A 151 0.78 5.92 15.46
CA ILE A 151 -0.48 5.65 14.76
C ILE A 151 -0.85 6.86 13.90
N GLY A 152 -1.14 6.61 12.63
CA GLY A 152 -1.51 7.63 11.66
C GLY A 152 -0.34 8.24 10.90
N ASN A 153 0.90 7.85 11.17
CA ASN A 153 2.04 8.26 10.36
C ASN A 153 1.86 7.79 8.92
N MET A 154 1.98 8.74 7.98
CA MET A 154 1.89 8.50 6.55
C MET A 154 3.28 8.52 5.92
N VAL A 155 3.62 7.43 5.25
CA VAL A 155 4.73 7.39 4.29
C VAL A 155 4.15 7.69 2.92
N LEU A 156 4.69 8.71 2.23
CA LEU A 156 4.27 9.15 0.91
C LEU A 156 5.46 9.08 -0.05
N PHE A 157 5.28 8.43 -1.21
CA PHE A 157 6.35 8.24 -2.18
C PHE A 157 5.82 8.15 -3.62
N PRO A 158 6.63 8.46 -4.65
CA PRO A 158 6.23 8.31 -6.03
C PRO A 158 5.90 6.85 -6.38
N SER A 159 4.78 6.61 -7.06
CA SER A 159 4.28 5.26 -7.35
C SER A 159 5.19 4.41 -8.23
N TYR A 160 6.17 5.02 -8.91
CA TYR A 160 7.21 4.32 -9.68
C TYR A 160 8.41 3.86 -8.84
N VAL A 161 8.47 4.23 -7.55
CA VAL A 161 9.57 3.76 -6.69
C VAL A 161 9.36 2.30 -6.35
N VAL A 162 10.38 1.49 -6.64
CA VAL A 162 10.37 0.06 -6.33
C VAL A 162 10.42 -0.12 -4.82
N HIS A 163 9.48 -0.86 -4.27
CA HIS A 163 9.35 -1.08 -2.83
C HIS A 163 8.80 -2.46 -2.51
N ARG A 164 8.91 -2.86 -1.26
CA ARG A 164 8.37 -4.12 -0.72
C ARG A 164 7.95 -3.97 0.72
N VAL A 165 7.11 -4.90 1.20
CA VAL A 165 6.84 -5.14 2.61
C VAL A 165 7.50 -6.44 3.02
N LEU A 166 8.39 -6.39 4.00
CA LEU A 166 9.10 -7.56 4.52
C LEU A 166 8.14 -8.56 5.16
N PRO A 167 8.55 -9.85 5.25
CA PRO A 167 7.75 -10.86 5.92
C PRO A 167 7.45 -10.50 7.37
N MET A 168 6.20 -10.72 7.77
CA MET A 168 5.79 -10.65 9.17
C MET A 168 6.41 -11.78 9.97
N THR A 169 6.91 -11.48 11.16
CA THR A 169 7.47 -12.48 12.09
C THR A 169 6.60 -12.71 13.30
N LYS A 170 5.80 -11.69 13.71
CA LYS A 170 4.89 -11.79 14.85
C LYS A 170 3.70 -10.86 14.72
N GLY A 171 2.53 -11.30 15.16
CA GLY A 171 1.32 -10.49 15.25
C GLY A 171 0.71 -10.12 13.90
N THR A 172 -0.05 -9.03 13.88
CA THR A 172 -0.78 -8.54 12.71
C THR A 172 -0.51 -7.06 12.51
N ARG A 173 -0.06 -6.68 11.30
CA ARG A 173 0.11 -5.30 10.87
C ARG A 173 -1.10 -4.85 10.05
N TYR A 174 -1.64 -3.68 10.41
CA TYR A 174 -2.66 -3.00 9.62
C TYR A 174 -2.14 -1.66 9.09
N ALA A 175 -2.42 -1.39 7.82
CA ALA A 175 -2.10 -0.11 7.19
C ALA A 175 -3.22 0.33 6.23
N VAL A 176 -3.52 1.63 6.20
CA VAL A 176 -4.30 2.20 5.09
C VAL A 176 -3.34 2.45 3.95
N VAL A 177 -3.66 1.92 2.78
CA VAL A 177 -2.87 2.12 1.56
C VAL A 177 -3.75 2.64 0.43
N GLY A 178 -3.13 3.38 -0.48
CA GLY A 178 -3.81 3.87 -1.69
C GLY A 178 -2.91 4.78 -2.50
N TRP A 179 -3.52 5.41 -3.49
CA TRP A 179 -2.81 6.14 -4.53
C TRP A 179 -3.49 7.47 -4.85
N ALA A 180 -2.68 8.51 -5.03
CA ALA A 180 -3.13 9.75 -5.62
C ALA A 180 -2.84 9.72 -7.12
N HIS A 181 -3.80 10.18 -7.90
CA HIS A 181 -3.83 10.05 -9.35
C HIS A 181 -3.68 11.40 -10.04
N GLY A 182 -3.04 11.36 -11.20
CA GLY A 182 -2.92 12.45 -12.16
C GLY A 182 -2.91 11.89 -13.58
N ASN A 183 -2.51 12.68 -14.58
CA ASN A 183 -2.36 12.17 -15.94
C ASN A 183 -1.33 11.04 -16.01
N SER A 184 -1.52 10.04 -16.87
CA SER A 184 -0.53 8.98 -17.10
C SER A 184 0.85 9.57 -17.42
N PHE A 185 1.92 8.88 -17.04
CA PHE A 185 3.27 9.25 -17.47
C PHE A 185 3.37 9.09 -19.00
N LYS A 186 4.04 10.06 -19.64
CA LYS A 186 4.29 10.05 -21.10
C LYS A 186 5.70 9.58 -21.38
#